data_5d9d9b421ba88c0d7455d9beeb82c1ec
#
_entry.id   5d9d9b421ba88c0d7455d9beeb82c1ec
#
_cell.length_a   1.000
_cell.length_b   1.000
_cell.length_c   1.000
_cell.angle_alpha   90.00
_cell.angle_beta   90.00
_cell.angle_gamma   90.00
#
_symmetry.space_group_name_H-M   'P 1'
#
loop_
_entity.id
_entity.type
_entity.pdbx_description
1 polymer ?
#
loop_
_entity_poly.entity_id
_entity_poly.type
_entity_poly.pdbx_seq_one_letter_code
_entity_poly.pdbx_strand_id
1 'polypeptide(L)'
;MKLRLLFITLALSSLFWGGEVYAQKTQALTNEAIENYLFDQQYHAYQVGRLNHENGVGKRWYYRFSLMHITDVHANYELIRQAFRSNKGHFDVICNTGDDANGCEVKDAPAIITTLDSISSIIKTSNIHRTPYINLKGNHDVTGITNADYFDRMCTTMQDFHPTVWGNAEEKRAYGYMDVKSNELMGSFRLIFLDPFDYNDGEFGNTYPFMSAVFSQKQIDWFIDAMVDATDKGLNVITLMHYSFGDSPIFSEENACPDATYYQDAFMIPDIIDAIQNKTPMEAEYKDKAGKRHIRIKRDFSKVKDLKYVCHLFGHIHSKNAYQCQKSDGSKKYNM
;
A
#
# COMPACT_ATOMS: atom_id res chain seq x y z
N MET A 1 -16.81 -21.03 2.96
CA MET A 1 -15.50 -21.68 2.61
C MET A 1 -14.43 -20.65 2.90
N LYS A 2 -13.59 -20.88 3.94
CA LYS A 2 -12.60 -19.86 4.35
C LYS A 2 -11.50 -19.73 3.30
N LEU A 3 -11.42 -18.58 2.69
CA LEU A 3 -10.33 -18.21 1.77
C LEU A 3 -9.03 -18.15 2.58
N ARG A 4 -8.08 -19.03 2.32
CA ARG A 4 -6.73 -18.89 2.85
C ARG A 4 -5.91 -18.15 1.80
N LEU A 5 -5.83 -16.85 1.97
CA LEU A 5 -4.89 -16.01 1.24
C LEU A 5 -3.50 -16.24 1.85
N LEU A 6 -2.55 -16.65 1.04
CA LEU A 6 -1.17 -16.75 1.47
C LEU A 6 -0.48 -15.44 1.07
N PHE A 7 -0.33 -14.53 2.01
CA PHE A 7 0.48 -13.33 1.82
C PHE A 7 1.94 -13.69 2.07
N ILE A 8 2.78 -13.45 1.11
CA ILE A 8 4.22 -13.37 1.31
C ILE A 8 4.54 -11.89 1.38
N THR A 9 4.59 -11.37 2.59
CA THR A 9 5.01 -10.00 2.86
C THR A 9 6.52 -9.98 2.96
N LEU A 10 7.17 -9.36 2.01
CA LEU A 10 8.59 -9.09 2.03
C LEU A 10 8.78 -7.63 2.46
N ALA A 11 8.77 -7.37 3.75
CA ALA A 11 9.25 -6.11 4.27
C ALA A 11 10.79 -6.21 4.36
N LEU A 12 11.47 -5.87 3.28
CA LEU A 12 12.92 -5.96 3.21
C LEU A 12 13.62 -4.87 4.04
N SER A 13 12.91 -3.79 4.36
CA SER A 13 13.38 -2.74 5.25
C SER A 13 13.56 -3.19 6.70
N SER A 14 12.80 -4.19 7.15
CA SER A 14 12.82 -4.65 8.53
C SER A 14 13.95 -5.64 8.87
N LEU A 15 14.95 -5.82 8.02
CA LEU A 15 16.22 -6.42 8.43
C LEU A 15 17.03 -5.49 9.34
N PHE A 16 16.51 -4.30 9.61
CA PHE A 16 17.16 -3.30 10.46
C PHE A 16 16.39 -3.11 11.76
N TRP A 17 16.93 -3.66 12.81
CA TRP A 17 16.43 -3.60 14.18
C TRP A 17 16.66 -2.22 14.82
N GLY A 18 15.66 -1.76 15.50
CA GLY A 18 15.45 -0.70 16.45
C GLY A 18 16.59 0.05 17.12
N GLY A 19 16.35 1.33 17.30
CA GLY A 19 17.04 2.21 18.24
C GLY A 19 18.26 2.91 17.67
N GLU A 20 18.42 4.15 17.96
CA GLU A 20 19.37 5.21 17.63
C GLU A 20 20.82 4.84 17.19
N VAL A 21 21.20 3.60 17.23
CA VAL A 21 22.57 3.15 16.98
C VAL A 21 22.71 2.52 15.59
N TYR A 22 21.67 2.38 14.82
CA TYR A 22 21.67 1.56 13.59
C TYR A 22 21.92 2.29 12.28
N ALA A 23 22.32 3.54 12.33
CA ALA A 23 23.18 4.11 11.29
C ALA A 23 24.56 3.44 11.25
N GLN A 24 24.88 2.58 12.22
CA GLN A 24 26.11 1.83 12.27
C GLN A 24 25.94 0.48 11.57
N LYS A 25 26.56 0.38 10.40
CA LYS A 25 26.83 -0.88 9.69
C LYS A 25 25.60 -1.73 9.40
N THR A 26 24.73 -1.23 8.58
CA THR A 26 23.99 -2.10 7.69
C THR A 26 24.99 -2.80 6.79
N GLN A 27 25.38 -4.01 7.14
CA GLN A 27 26.05 -4.87 6.19
C GLN A 27 25.04 -5.06 5.07
N ALA A 28 25.30 -4.43 3.93
CA ALA A 28 24.46 -4.59 2.75
C ALA A 28 24.31 -6.11 2.55
N LEU A 29 23.06 -6.60 2.57
CA LEU A 29 22.82 -7.98 2.23
C LEU A 29 23.43 -8.21 0.87
N THR A 30 24.23 -9.27 0.74
CA THR A 30 24.77 -9.63 -0.56
C THR A 30 23.61 -9.99 -1.49
N ASN A 31 23.75 -9.75 -2.78
CA ASN A 31 22.76 -10.16 -3.77
C ASN A 31 22.36 -11.64 -3.58
N GLU A 32 23.33 -12.47 -3.28
CA GLU A 32 23.13 -13.89 -2.97
C GLU A 32 22.24 -14.10 -1.73
N ALA A 33 22.43 -13.34 -0.66
CA ALA A 33 21.59 -13.46 0.54
C ALA A 33 20.14 -13.04 0.27
N ILE A 34 19.93 -12.02 -0.55
CA ILE A 34 18.59 -11.59 -0.97
C ILE A 34 17.95 -12.63 -1.89
N GLU A 35 18.71 -13.15 -2.87
CA GLU A 35 18.22 -14.18 -3.78
C GLU A 35 17.86 -15.47 -3.05
N ASN A 36 18.70 -15.91 -2.10
CA ASN A 36 18.44 -17.08 -1.28
C ASN A 36 17.18 -16.88 -0.42
N TYR A 37 17.03 -15.71 0.21
CA TYR A 37 15.82 -15.42 0.99
C TYR A 37 14.55 -15.44 0.12
N LEU A 38 14.58 -14.82 -1.04
CA LEU A 38 13.45 -14.84 -1.96
C LEU A 38 13.16 -16.24 -2.49
N PHE A 39 14.21 -17.01 -2.78
CA PHE A 39 14.08 -18.41 -3.18
C PHE A 39 13.45 -19.25 -2.06
N ASP A 40 13.91 -19.10 -0.82
CA ASP A 40 13.37 -19.83 0.33
C ASP A 40 11.89 -19.51 0.55
N GLN A 41 11.47 -18.26 0.40
CA GLN A 41 10.06 -17.88 0.50
C GLN A 41 9.22 -18.52 -0.63
N GLN A 42 9.72 -18.50 -1.85
CA GLN A 42 9.06 -19.12 -2.99
C GLN A 42 9.00 -20.64 -2.86
N TYR A 43 10.10 -21.25 -2.41
CA TYR A 43 10.18 -22.68 -2.17
C TYR A 43 9.24 -23.12 -1.06
N HIS A 44 9.17 -22.34 0.03
CA HIS A 44 8.24 -22.62 1.13
C HIS A 44 6.78 -22.55 0.66
N ALA A 45 6.42 -21.53 -0.11
CA ALA A 45 5.09 -21.43 -0.72
C ALA A 45 4.78 -22.62 -1.65
N TYR A 46 5.77 -23.06 -2.44
CA TYR A 46 5.67 -24.25 -3.28
C TYR A 46 5.47 -25.52 -2.46
N GLN A 47 6.23 -25.71 -1.39
CA GLN A 47 6.12 -26.89 -0.51
C GLN A 47 4.76 -26.95 0.18
N VAL A 48 4.25 -25.81 0.67
CA VAL A 48 2.90 -25.74 1.25
C VAL A 48 1.84 -26.12 0.20
N GLY A 49 2.00 -25.67 -1.04
CA GLY A 49 1.12 -26.05 -2.15
C GLY A 49 1.18 -27.54 -2.42
N ARG A 50 2.37 -28.13 -2.48
CA ARG A 50 2.61 -29.57 -2.70
C ARG A 50 1.99 -30.42 -1.59
N LEU A 51 2.23 -30.08 -0.32
CA LEU A 51 1.67 -30.80 0.83
C LEU A 51 0.14 -30.77 0.82
N ASN A 52 -0.46 -29.66 0.47
CA ASN A 52 -1.91 -29.58 0.32
C ASN A 52 -2.44 -30.48 -0.79
N HIS A 53 -1.70 -30.66 -1.87
CA HIS A 53 -2.05 -31.57 -2.95
C HIS A 53 -1.93 -33.03 -2.54
N GLU A 54 -0.82 -33.40 -1.91
CA GLU A 54 -0.56 -34.77 -1.42
C GLU A 54 -1.58 -35.23 -0.37
N ASN A 55 -2.04 -34.30 0.47
CA ASN A 55 -3.07 -34.56 1.49
C ASN A 55 -4.52 -34.56 0.94
N GLY A 56 -4.71 -34.64 -0.36
CA GLY A 56 -6.05 -34.70 -0.97
C GLY A 56 -6.86 -33.43 -0.88
N VAL A 57 -6.23 -32.30 -0.47
CA VAL A 57 -6.88 -30.99 -0.43
C VAL A 57 -7.08 -30.44 -1.85
N GLY A 58 -6.85 -31.30 -2.83
CA GLY A 58 -7.21 -31.12 -4.21
C GLY A 58 -6.34 -30.11 -4.97
N LYS A 59 -6.59 -29.99 -6.24
CA LYS A 59 -5.92 -29.11 -7.23
C LYS A 59 -5.85 -27.62 -6.85
N ARG A 60 -5.96 -27.26 -5.57
CA ARG A 60 -6.11 -25.88 -5.05
C ARG A 60 -4.85 -25.03 -5.17
N TRP A 61 -3.70 -25.60 -5.32
CA TRP A 61 -2.47 -24.83 -5.43
C TRP A 61 -2.30 -24.13 -6.79
N TYR A 62 -3.07 -24.52 -7.79
CA TYR A 62 -3.18 -23.79 -9.06
C TYR A 62 -4.01 -22.50 -8.94
N TYR A 63 -4.64 -22.29 -7.80
CA TYR A 63 -5.63 -21.25 -7.58
C TYR A 63 -5.15 -20.27 -6.53
N ARG A 64 -4.08 -19.57 -6.83
CA ARG A 64 -3.51 -18.55 -5.95
C ARG A 64 -3.52 -17.21 -6.63
N PHE A 65 -3.68 -16.18 -5.82
CA PHE A 65 -3.25 -14.83 -6.11
C PHE A 65 -2.00 -14.58 -5.26
N SER A 66 -0.90 -14.18 -5.90
CA SER A 66 0.39 -13.98 -5.25
C SER A 66 0.78 -12.51 -5.38
N LEU A 67 0.98 -11.85 -4.26
CA LEU A 67 1.39 -10.46 -4.18
C LEU A 67 2.71 -10.38 -3.42
N MET A 68 3.71 -9.69 -3.99
CA MET A 68 4.90 -9.27 -3.27
C MET A 68 4.66 -7.86 -2.72
N HIS A 69 4.79 -7.71 -1.41
CA HIS A 69 4.71 -6.41 -0.76
C HIS A 69 6.09 -5.99 -0.27
N ILE A 70 6.55 -4.83 -0.71
CA ILE A 70 7.76 -4.14 -0.25
C ILE A 70 7.37 -2.74 0.22
N THR A 71 8.17 -2.16 1.09
CA THR A 71 7.93 -0.82 1.63
C THR A 71 9.19 -0.26 2.26
N ASP A 72 9.24 1.03 2.49
CA ASP A 72 10.28 1.72 3.26
C ASP A 72 11.69 1.39 2.77
N VAL A 73 11.89 1.45 1.46
CA VAL A 73 13.16 1.03 0.83
C VAL A 73 14.28 2.07 0.98
N HIS A 74 13.95 3.33 1.25
CA HIS A 74 14.88 4.40 1.61
C HIS A 74 16.13 4.44 0.73
N ALA A 75 15.91 4.61 -0.59
CA ALA A 75 16.96 4.65 -1.62
C ALA A 75 17.81 3.37 -1.73
N ASN A 76 17.34 2.23 -1.22
CA ASN A 76 18.00 0.95 -1.44
C ASN A 76 17.69 0.41 -2.83
N TYR A 77 18.38 0.95 -3.84
CA TYR A 77 18.17 0.62 -5.24
C TYR A 77 18.40 -0.86 -5.57
N GLU A 78 19.34 -1.49 -4.88
CA GLU A 78 19.63 -2.90 -5.11
C GLU A 78 18.49 -3.79 -4.68
N LEU A 79 17.85 -3.45 -3.59
CA LEU A 79 16.67 -4.14 -3.10
C LEU A 79 15.54 -4.16 -4.13
N ILE A 80 15.20 -2.99 -4.69
CA ILE A 80 14.18 -2.87 -5.74
C ILE A 80 14.59 -3.69 -6.96
N ARG A 81 15.85 -3.59 -7.39
CA ARG A 81 16.36 -4.36 -8.54
C ARG A 81 16.18 -5.87 -8.33
N GLN A 82 16.52 -6.36 -7.15
CA GLN A 82 16.41 -7.78 -6.83
C GLN A 82 14.94 -8.24 -6.74
N ALA A 83 14.05 -7.44 -6.16
CA ALA A 83 12.63 -7.76 -6.11
C ALA A 83 12.05 -8.06 -7.50
N PHE A 84 12.45 -7.28 -8.51
CA PHE A 84 12.00 -7.52 -9.89
C PHE A 84 12.74 -8.66 -10.58
N ARG A 85 14.07 -8.77 -10.45
CA ARG A 85 14.87 -9.80 -11.12
C ARG A 85 14.57 -11.20 -10.61
N SER A 86 14.30 -11.35 -9.32
CA SER A 86 14.01 -12.65 -8.71
C SER A 86 12.57 -13.10 -8.91
N ASN A 87 11.67 -12.22 -9.33
CA ASN A 87 10.24 -12.56 -9.47
C ASN A 87 10.01 -13.73 -10.43
N LYS A 88 10.68 -13.83 -11.56
CA LYS A 88 10.53 -14.91 -12.57
C LYS A 88 9.07 -15.31 -12.87
N GLY A 89 8.12 -14.37 -12.71
CA GLY A 89 6.68 -14.62 -12.92
C GLY A 89 5.97 -15.36 -11.79
N HIS A 90 6.55 -15.39 -10.58
CA HIS A 90 5.94 -16.07 -9.43
C HIS A 90 4.88 -15.22 -8.72
N PHE A 91 4.94 -13.90 -8.86
CA PHE A 91 3.98 -12.97 -8.28
C PHE A 91 3.12 -12.35 -9.38
N ASP A 92 1.82 -12.27 -9.11
CA ASP A 92 0.84 -11.65 -10.00
C ASP A 92 0.97 -10.11 -9.97
N VAL A 93 1.46 -9.56 -8.86
CA VAL A 93 1.69 -8.11 -8.68
C VAL A 93 2.79 -7.87 -7.65
N ILE A 94 3.55 -6.79 -7.82
CA ILE A 94 4.50 -6.26 -6.84
C ILE A 94 3.94 -4.92 -6.36
N CYS A 95 3.81 -4.75 -5.05
CA CYS A 95 3.33 -3.51 -4.42
C CYS A 95 4.41 -2.92 -3.52
N ASN A 96 4.73 -1.66 -3.74
CA ASN A 96 5.55 -0.84 -2.86
C ASN A 96 4.66 0.23 -2.21
N THR A 97 4.57 0.23 -0.90
CA THR A 97 3.70 1.15 -0.17
C THR A 97 4.40 2.43 0.29
N GLY A 98 5.50 2.81 -0.34
CA GLY A 98 6.11 4.12 -0.18
C GLY A 98 7.40 4.15 0.64
N ASP A 99 7.87 5.36 0.89
CA ASP A 99 9.17 5.69 1.45
C ASP A 99 10.32 5.14 0.58
N ASP A 100 10.25 5.52 -0.69
CA ASP A 100 11.31 5.26 -1.67
C ASP A 100 12.54 6.12 -1.41
N ALA A 101 12.34 7.38 -1.00
CA ALA A 101 13.39 8.35 -0.71
C ALA A 101 13.66 8.49 0.80
N ASN A 102 14.52 9.45 1.16
CA ASN A 102 14.90 9.79 2.53
C ASN A 102 14.61 11.26 2.86
N GLY A 103 13.64 11.89 2.21
CA GLY A 103 13.36 13.31 2.41
C GLY A 103 12.67 13.59 3.74
N CYS A 104 13.15 14.57 4.47
CA CYS A 104 12.53 15.06 5.71
C CYS A 104 12.28 16.56 5.69
N GLU A 105 13.05 17.29 4.91
CA GLU A 105 13.00 18.74 4.82
C GLU A 105 12.85 19.20 3.36
N VAL A 106 12.30 20.39 3.15
CA VAL A 106 12.07 20.98 1.81
C VAL A 106 13.35 21.04 0.97
N LYS A 107 14.50 21.23 1.60
CA LYS A 107 15.81 21.21 0.91
C LYS A 107 16.16 19.86 0.29
N ASP A 108 15.51 18.78 0.71
CA ASP A 108 15.75 17.42 0.21
C ASP A 108 15.04 17.15 -1.14
N ALA A 109 14.16 18.05 -1.60
CA ALA A 109 13.38 17.88 -2.82
C ALA A 109 14.22 17.46 -4.04
N PRO A 110 15.40 18.03 -4.33
CA PRO A 110 16.24 17.56 -5.45
C PRO A 110 16.73 16.12 -5.29
N ALA A 111 17.03 15.70 -4.05
CA ALA A 111 17.46 14.34 -3.76
C ALA A 111 16.29 13.35 -3.89
N ILE A 112 15.09 13.73 -3.44
CA ILE A 112 13.86 12.95 -3.63
C ILE A 112 13.63 12.72 -5.12
N ILE A 113 13.62 13.79 -5.94
CA ILE A 113 13.43 13.69 -7.37
C ILE A 113 14.45 12.75 -8.03
N THR A 114 15.73 12.89 -7.67
CA THR A 114 16.79 12.02 -8.18
C THR A 114 16.58 10.56 -7.80
N THR A 115 16.10 10.32 -6.59
CA THR A 115 15.78 8.96 -6.10
C THR A 115 14.62 8.35 -6.89
N LEU A 116 13.52 9.09 -7.07
CA LEU A 116 12.37 8.62 -7.84
C LEU A 116 12.72 8.33 -9.31
N ASP A 117 13.51 9.19 -9.95
CA ASP A 117 14.01 8.96 -11.32
C ASP A 117 14.87 7.70 -11.40
N SER A 118 15.73 7.48 -10.41
CA SER A 118 16.59 6.29 -10.33
C SER A 118 15.76 5.01 -10.16
N ILE A 119 14.77 5.03 -9.26
CA ILE A 119 13.88 3.91 -9.02
C ILE A 119 13.03 3.60 -10.26
N SER A 120 12.45 4.62 -10.89
CA SER A 120 11.73 4.47 -12.17
C SER A 120 12.59 3.77 -13.22
N SER A 121 13.84 4.22 -13.39
CA SER A 121 14.80 3.61 -14.32
C SER A 121 15.11 2.15 -13.97
N ILE A 122 15.32 1.85 -12.68
CA ILE A 122 15.59 0.49 -12.21
C ILE A 122 14.38 -0.43 -12.49
N ILE A 123 13.17 0.03 -12.21
CA ILE A 123 11.96 -0.75 -12.49
C ILE A 123 11.84 -1.04 -13.98
N LYS A 124 11.98 -0.02 -14.83
CA LYS A 124 11.90 -0.16 -16.29
C LYS A 124 12.92 -1.15 -16.86
N THR A 125 14.11 -1.23 -16.28
CA THR A 125 15.19 -2.11 -16.74
C THR A 125 15.19 -3.48 -16.08
N SER A 126 14.63 -3.62 -14.87
CA SER A 126 14.67 -4.86 -14.09
C SER A 126 13.37 -5.67 -14.17
N ASN A 127 12.23 -5.03 -14.42
CA ASN A 127 10.93 -5.71 -14.56
C ASN A 127 10.77 -6.36 -15.95
N ILE A 128 11.68 -7.27 -16.27
CA ILE A 128 11.74 -7.96 -17.57
C ILE A 128 10.51 -8.84 -17.83
N HIS A 129 9.86 -9.32 -16.78
CA HIS A 129 8.65 -10.13 -16.86
C HIS A 129 7.37 -9.30 -16.97
N ARG A 130 7.50 -7.99 -17.02
CA ARG A 130 6.37 -7.02 -17.07
C ARG A 130 5.32 -7.30 -16.01
N THR A 131 5.77 -7.65 -14.80
CA THR A 131 4.88 -7.85 -13.66
C THR A 131 4.14 -6.55 -13.34
N PRO A 132 2.82 -6.57 -13.16
CA PRO A 132 2.08 -5.44 -12.65
C PRO A 132 2.73 -4.88 -11.40
N TYR A 133 2.88 -3.56 -11.35
CA TYR A 133 3.58 -2.88 -10.26
C TYR A 133 2.78 -1.70 -9.73
N ILE A 134 2.68 -1.59 -8.42
CA ILE A 134 2.10 -0.45 -7.72
C ILE A 134 3.18 0.18 -6.87
N ASN A 135 3.32 1.51 -6.98
CA ASN A 135 4.19 2.32 -6.12
C ASN A 135 3.40 3.45 -5.52
N LEU A 136 3.47 3.60 -4.22
CA LEU A 136 2.76 4.64 -3.49
C LEU A 136 3.73 5.65 -2.90
N LYS A 137 3.21 6.83 -2.55
CA LYS A 137 3.97 7.82 -1.82
C LYS A 137 4.04 7.44 -0.33
N GLY A 138 5.25 7.52 0.24
CA GLY A 138 5.45 7.64 1.66
C GLY A 138 5.72 9.09 2.08
N ASN A 139 5.84 9.33 3.37
CA ASN A 139 6.08 10.68 3.88
C ASN A 139 7.48 11.21 3.50
N HIS A 140 8.46 10.31 3.33
CA HIS A 140 9.80 10.68 2.86
C HIS A 140 9.86 11.00 1.37
N ASP A 141 8.80 10.74 0.61
CA ASP A 141 8.73 10.96 -0.84
C ASP A 141 8.08 12.28 -1.23
N VAL A 142 7.52 13.04 -0.28
CA VAL A 142 6.63 14.17 -0.62
C VAL A 142 7.17 15.54 -0.21
N THR A 143 8.17 15.60 0.64
CA THR A 143 8.63 16.85 1.22
C THR A 143 9.26 17.76 0.16
N GLY A 144 8.63 18.90 -0.09
CA GLY A 144 9.10 19.91 -1.05
C GLY A 144 8.91 19.55 -2.53
N ILE A 145 8.27 18.44 -2.86
CA ILE A 145 7.91 18.10 -4.25
C ILE A 145 6.41 18.19 -4.46
N THR A 146 5.97 18.36 -5.69
CA THR A 146 4.55 18.44 -6.06
C THR A 146 3.97 17.06 -6.38
N ASN A 147 2.64 16.97 -6.42
CA ASN A 147 1.96 15.78 -6.93
C ASN A 147 2.37 15.47 -8.38
N ALA A 148 2.54 16.50 -9.21
CA ALA A 148 2.97 16.32 -10.58
C ALA A 148 4.39 15.73 -10.67
N ASP A 149 5.30 16.14 -9.81
CA ASP A 149 6.66 15.59 -9.76
C ASP A 149 6.67 14.10 -9.52
N TYR A 150 5.84 13.64 -8.58
CA TYR A 150 5.71 12.22 -8.28
C TYR A 150 4.99 11.47 -9.40
N PHE A 151 3.85 12.00 -9.87
CA PHE A 151 3.02 11.36 -10.88
C PHE A 151 3.79 11.10 -12.18
N ASP A 152 4.50 12.11 -12.66
CA ASP A 152 5.24 12.02 -13.93
C ASP A 152 6.40 11.02 -13.89
N ARG A 153 6.88 10.66 -12.70
CA ARG A 153 7.97 9.68 -12.50
C ARG A 153 7.45 8.29 -12.19
N MET A 154 6.64 8.18 -11.16
CA MET A 154 6.26 6.88 -10.60
C MET A 154 4.95 6.36 -11.17
N CYS A 155 3.92 7.21 -11.28
CA CYS A 155 2.63 6.78 -11.79
C CYS A 155 2.67 6.43 -13.29
N THR A 156 3.40 7.20 -14.08
CA THR A 156 3.64 6.84 -15.48
C THR A 156 4.41 5.53 -15.62
N THR A 157 5.39 5.30 -14.73
CA THR A 157 6.13 4.03 -14.71
C THR A 157 5.22 2.85 -14.39
N MET A 158 4.27 3.00 -13.47
CA MET A 158 3.27 1.95 -13.20
C MET A 158 2.45 1.61 -14.45
N GLN A 159 1.99 2.63 -15.18
CA GLN A 159 1.20 2.45 -16.41
C GLN A 159 1.95 1.73 -17.53
N ASP A 160 3.28 1.80 -17.55
CA ASP A 160 4.10 1.07 -18.54
C ASP A 160 3.95 -0.46 -18.39
N PHE A 161 3.54 -0.95 -17.21
CA PHE A 161 3.46 -2.38 -16.90
C PHE A 161 2.04 -2.92 -16.80
N HIS A 162 1.07 -2.10 -16.37
CA HIS A 162 -0.32 -2.53 -16.27
C HIS A 162 -1.28 -1.34 -16.37
N PRO A 163 -2.43 -1.50 -17.03
CA PRO A 163 -3.48 -0.48 -17.04
C PRO A 163 -3.92 -0.12 -15.61
N THR A 164 -3.86 1.16 -15.30
CA THR A 164 -4.26 1.72 -14.02
C THR A 164 -5.36 2.73 -14.22
N VAL A 165 -6.41 2.66 -13.40
CA VAL A 165 -7.47 3.65 -13.37
C VAL A 165 -7.17 4.67 -12.29
N TRP A 166 -6.76 5.86 -12.71
CA TRP A 166 -6.45 6.97 -11.81
C TRP A 166 -7.72 7.69 -11.39
N GLY A 167 -7.80 8.05 -10.12
CA GLY A 167 -8.94 8.79 -9.61
C GLY A 167 -8.98 10.26 -10.09
N ASN A 168 -7.82 10.84 -10.33
CA ASN A 168 -7.71 12.20 -10.87
C ASN A 168 -6.40 12.40 -11.66
N ALA A 169 -6.36 11.82 -12.87
CA ALA A 169 -5.20 11.92 -13.74
C ALA A 169 -4.96 13.34 -14.25
N GLU A 170 -6.00 14.16 -14.43
CA GLU A 170 -5.89 15.53 -14.92
C GLU A 170 -5.12 16.42 -13.95
N GLU A 171 -5.36 16.24 -12.66
CA GLU A 171 -4.62 16.94 -11.59
C GLU A 171 -3.38 16.16 -11.13
N LYS A 172 -2.99 15.09 -11.85
CA LYS A 172 -1.82 14.24 -11.54
C LYS A 172 -1.83 13.74 -10.09
N ARG A 173 -2.97 13.26 -9.61
CA ARG A 173 -3.10 12.70 -8.25
C ARG A 173 -2.78 11.20 -8.27
N ALA A 174 -1.99 10.75 -7.28
CA ALA A 174 -1.42 9.41 -7.26
C ALA A 174 -2.31 8.37 -6.56
N TYR A 175 -3.62 8.55 -6.56
CA TYR A 175 -4.56 7.54 -6.08
C TYR A 175 -5.31 6.89 -7.25
N GLY A 176 -5.62 5.62 -7.12
CA GLY A 176 -6.20 4.88 -8.21
C GLY A 176 -6.51 3.43 -7.84
N TYR A 177 -6.82 2.63 -8.85
CA TYR A 177 -6.89 1.18 -8.69
C TYR A 177 -6.33 0.44 -9.89
N MET A 178 -5.97 -0.81 -9.65
CA MET A 178 -5.55 -1.77 -10.65
C MET A 178 -6.38 -3.04 -10.48
N ASP A 179 -7.02 -3.50 -11.56
CA ASP A 179 -7.76 -4.75 -11.56
C ASP A 179 -6.85 -5.86 -12.10
N VAL A 180 -6.46 -6.78 -11.23
CA VAL A 180 -5.58 -7.91 -11.57
C VAL A 180 -6.40 -9.18 -11.65
N LYS A 181 -6.33 -9.84 -12.80
CA LYS A 181 -6.97 -11.13 -12.99
C LYS A 181 -6.18 -12.21 -12.25
N SER A 182 -6.86 -12.92 -11.39
CA SER A 182 -6.39 -14.21 -10.91
C SER A 182 -6.96 -15.33 -11.77
N ASN A 183 -6.72 -16.59 -11.42
CA ASN A 183 -7.34 -17.71 -12.11
C ASN A 183 -8.86 -17.76 -11.88
N GLU A 184 -9.56 -18.56 -12.71
CA GLU A 184 -11.03 -18.61 -12.74
C GLU A 184 -11.70 -18.89 -11.38
N LEU A 185 -11.02 -19.61 -10.49
CA LEU A 185 -11.60 -20.02 -9.20
C LEU A 185 -11.39 -18.99 -8.08
N MET A 186 -10.37 -18.14 -8.18
CA MET A 186 -10.12 -17.08 -7.20
C MET A 186 -10.86 -15.80 -7.54
N GLY A 187 -11.27 -15.65 -8.79
CA GLY A 187 -11.81 -14.41 -9.32
C GLY A 187 -10.73 -13.34 -9.50
N SER A 188 -11.16 -12.13 -9.76
CA SER A 188 -10.26 -11.00 -9.95
C SER A 188 -10.12 -10.18 -8.66
N PHE A 189 -9.01 -9.48 -8.56
CA PHE A 189 -8.71 -8.59 -7.43
C PHE A 189 -8.67 -7.15 -7.91
N ARG A 190 -9.24 -6.26 -7.13
CA ARG A 190 -9.04 -4.83 -7.23
C ARG A 190 -8.08 -4.39 -6.14
N LEU A 191 -6.97 -3.82 -6.54
CA LEU A 191 -5.99 -3.21 -5.67
C LEU A 191 -6.26 -1.70 -5.67
N ILE A 192 -6.92 -1.20 -4.62
CA ILE A 192 -7.21 0.23 -4.48
C ILE A 192 -6.11 0.86 -3.66
N PHE A 193 -5.42 1.83 -4.23
CA PHE A 193 -4.37 2.55 -3.54
C PHE A 193 -4.78 4.00 -3.29
N LEU A 194 -4.53 4.43 -2.07
CA LEU A 194 -4.82 5.76 -1.56
C LEU A 194 -3.55 6.58 -1.43
N ASP A 195 -3.68 7.87 -1.68
CA ASP A 195 -2.62 8.85 -1.52
C ASP A 195 -2.93 9.73 -0.30
N PRO A 196 -2.32 9.45 0.87
CA PRO A 196 -2.54 10.27 2.05
C PRO A 196 -1.90 11.67 1.95
N PHE A 197 -1.30 11.98 0.81
CA PHE A 197 -0.65 13.25 0.52
C PHE A 197 -1.24 13.93 -0.73
N ASP A 198 -2.46 13.58 -1.14
CA ASP A 198 -3.04 14.11 -2.39
C ASP A 198 -3.30 15.62 -2.32
N TYR A 199 -3.31 16.17 -1.12
CA TYR A 199 -3.47 17.58 -0.86
C TYR A 199 -2.15 18.36 -1.00
N ASN A 200 -1.10 17.69 -1.44
CA ASN A 200 0.23 18.25 -1.49
C ASN A 200 0.53 18.84 -2.87
N ASP A 201 0.67 20.14 -2.94
CA ASP A 201 1.29 20.82 -4.08
C ASP A 201 2.57 21.55 -3.63
N GLY A 202 3.48 20.83 -2.99
CA GLY A 202 4.70 21.37 -2.38
C GLY A 202 4.47 21.87 -0.95
N GLU A 203 3.30 21.64 -0.36
CA GLU A 203 2.95 22.17 0.98
C GLU A 203 3.56 21.36 2.13
N PHE A 204 3.88 20.08 1.92
CA PHE A 204 4.50 19.26 2.97
C PHE A 204 5.92 19.73 3.27
N GLY A 205 6.21 19.84 4.54
CA GLY A 205 7.42 20.47 5.04
C GLY A 205 7.33 21.99 5.20
N ASN A 206 6.39 22.65 4.53
CA ASN A 206 6.13 24.09 4.67
C ASN A 206 4.88 24.36 5.52
N THR A 207 3.73 23.83 5.08
CA THR A 207 2.42 24.06 5.70
C THR A 207 1.99 22.88 6.55
N TYR A 208 2.33 21.68 6.13
CA TYR A 208 2.09 20.44 6.84
C TYR A 208 3.39 19.79 7.25
N PRO A 209 3.51 19.26 8.48
CA PRO A 209 4.60 18.37 8.84
C PRO A 209 4.65 17.17 7.87
N PHE A 210 5.84 16.71 7.53
CA PHE A 210 6.04 15.63 6.56
C PHE A 210 5.40 14.28 6.98
N MET A 211 4.99 14.15 8.23
CA MET A 211 4.28 13.00 8.77
C MET A 211 2.75 13.09 8.67
N SER A 212 2.22 14.16 8.07
CA SER A 212 0.78 14.39 8.00
C SER A 212 0.12 13.56 6.91
N ALA A 213 -1.04 12.98 7.19
CA ALA A 213 -1.91 12.34 6.20
C ALA A 213 -3.19 13.18 6.03
N VAL A 214 -3.40 13.69 4.84
CA VAL A 214 -4.53 14.57 4.53
C VAL A 214 -5.13 14.19 3.18
N PHE A 215 -6.38 13.76 3.18
CA PHE A 215 -7.13 13.40 1.98
C PHE A 215 -7.95 14.58 1.44
N SER A 216 -8.14 14.64 0.14
CA SER A 216 -9.12 15.51 -0.48
C SER A 216 -10.51 14.87 -0.46
N GLN A 217 -11.56 15.71 -0.48
CA GLN A 217 -12.94 15.23 -0.66
C GLN A 217 -13.08 14.44 -1.97
N LYS A 218 -12.41 14.88 -3.04
CA LYS A 218 -12.44 14.21 -4.34
C LYS A 218 -11.91 12.77 -4.25
N GLN A 219 -10.81 12.56 -3.52
CA GLN A 219 -10.25 11.22 -3.34
C GLN A 219 -11.20 10.31 -2.56
N ILE A 220 -11.81 10.82 -1.49
CA ILE A 220 -12.73 10.02 -0.67
C ILE A 220 -14.02 9.68 -1.45
N ASP A 221 -14.60 10.62 -2.18
CA ASP A 221 -15.74 10.34 -3.04
C ASP A 221 -15.42 9.30 -4.10
N TRP A 222 -14.26 9.43 -4.75
CA TRP A 222 -13.77 8.47 -5.72
C TRP A 222 -13.51 7.08 -5.09
N PHE A 223 -12.93 7.05 -3.90
CA PHE A 223 -12.68 5.79 -3.18
C PHE A 223 -13.98 5.03 -2.93
N ILE A 224 -15.00 5.73 -2.45
CA ILE A 224 -16.33 5.15 -2.24
C ILE A 224 -16.89 4.58 -3.55
N ASP A 225 -16.83 5.34 -4.63
CA ASP A 225 -17.34 4.91 -5.94
C ASP A 225 -16.54 3.71 -6.48
N ALA A 226 -15.22 3.68 -6.30
CA ALA A 226 -14.36 2.55 -6.68
C ALA A 226 -14.66 1.28 -5.87
N MET A 227 -14.97 1.42 -4.58
CA MET A 227 -15.38 0.31 -3.71
C MET A 227 -16.74 -0.25 -4.13
N VAL A 228 -17.73 0.63 -4.39
CA VAL A 228 -19.05 0.21 -4.84
C VAL A 228 -18.98 -0.49 -6.19
N ASP A 229 -18.24 0.06 -7.15
CA ASP A 229 -18.01 -0.58 -8.45
C ASP A 229 -17.34 -1.97 -8.31
N ALA A 230 -16.42 -2.12 -7.34
CA ALA A 230 -15.84 -3.44 -7.04
C ALA A 230 -16.87 -4.45 -6.55
N THR A 231 -17.84 -4.03 -5.72
CA THR A 231 -18.95 -4.91 -5.29
C THR A 231 -19.82 -5.33 -6.46
N ASP A 232 -20.13 -4.40 -7.37
CA ASP A 232 -20.94 -4.67 -8.55
C ASP A 232 -20.28 -5.68 -9.49
N LYS A 233 -18.98 -5.61 -9.63
CA LYS A 233 -18.15 -6.52 -10.42
C LYS A 233 -17.80 -7.82 -9.70
N GLY A 234 -18.12 -7.94 -8.40
CA GLY A 234 -17.82 -9.11 -7.58
C GLY A 234 -16.34 -9.34 -7.33
N LEU A 235 -15.53 -8.28 -7.34
CA LEU A 235 -14.08 -8.33 -7.16
C LEU A 235 -13.71 -8.52 -5.68
N ASN A 236 -12.58 -9.18 -5.45
CA ASN A 236 -11.91 -9.16 -4.14
C ASN A 236 -11.14 -7.84 -4.02
N VAL A 237 -11.24 -7.16 -2.88
CA VAL A 237 -10.63 -5.85 -2.70
C VAL A 237 -9.50 -5.90 -1.68
N ILE A 238 -8.36 -5.37 -2.08
CA ILE A 238 -7.21 -5.06 -1.22
C ILE A 238 -7.00 -3.56 -1.29
N THR A 239 -6.88 -2.91 -0.15
CA THR A 239 -6.49 -1.49 -0.09
C THR A 239 -5.01 -1.34 0.26
N LEU A 240 -4.38 -0.31 -0.28
CA LEU A 240 -2.97 0.00 -0.07
C LEU A 240 -2.82 1.48 0.23
N MET A 241 -1.95 1.79 1.18
CA MET A 241 -1.57 3.15 1.54
C MET A 241 -0.25 3.09 2.33
N HIS A 242 0.50 4.18 2.41
CA HIS A 242 1.71 4.18 3.24
C HIS A 242 1.41 4.03 4.73
N TYR A 243 0.32 4.63 5.20
CA TYR A 243 -0.09 4.58 6.60
C TYR A 243 -1.05 3.43 6.90
N SER A 244 -1.05 2.99 8.17
CA SER A 244 -2.06 2.05 8.68
C SER A 244 -3.40 2.74 8.91
N PHE A 245 -4.45 1.96 9.12
CA PHE A 245 -5.74 2.44 9.58
C PHE A 245 -5.84 2.40 11.10
N GLY A 246 -6.58 3.37 11.66
CA GLY A 246 -7.04 3.35 13.04
C GLY A 246 -5.94 3.40 14.10
N ASP A 247 -6.31 3.05 15.31
CA ASP A 247 -5.37 2.83 16.41
C ASP A 247 -4.66 1.50 16.20
N SER A 248 -3.58 1.51 15.45
CA SER A 248 -2.74 0.33 15.36
C SER A 248 -2.09 0.09 16.72
N PRO A 249 -2.11 -1.14 17.25
CA PRO A 249 -1.40 -1.48 18.48
C PRO A 249 0.11 -1.31 18.39
N ILE A 250 0.62 -1.00 17.21
CA ILE A 250 2.03 -0.70 16.94
C ILE A 250 2.38 0.73 17.32
N PHE A 251 1.43 1.63 17.31
CA PHE A 251 1.59 2.96 17.86
C PHE A 251 1.54 2.90 19.40
N SER A 252 2.39 2.07 20.02
CA SER A 252 2.70 2.24 21.44
C SER A 252 3.27 3.64 21.63
N GLU A 253 3.03 4.26 22.77
CA GLU A 253 3.49 5.64 23.08
C GLU A 253 4.99 5.83 22.84
N GLU A 254 5.80 4.76 22.88
CA GLU A 254 7.24 4.79 22.62
C GLU A 254 7.61 4.82 21.11
N ASN A 255 6.72 4.35 20.23
CA ASN A 255 6.91 4.35 18.77
C ASN A 255 5.85 5.19 18.03
N ALA A 256 4.96 5.83 18.77
CA ALA A 256 4.07 6.79 18.18
C ALA A 256 4.93 7.92 17.61
N CYS A 257 4.93 8.04 16.31
CA CYS A 257 5.39 9.28 15.74
C CYS A 257 4.54 10.39 16.38
N PRO A 258 5.14 11.31 17.15
CA PRO A 258 4.38 12.32 17.89
C PRO A 258 3.53 13.20 16.99
N ASP A 259 3.77 13.13 15.67
CA ASP A 259 3.08 13.88 14.63
C ASP A 259 1.97 13.09 13.90
N ALA A 260 1.71 11.82 14.25
CA ALA A 260 0.47 11.12 13.84
C ALA A 260 -0.81 11.90 14.21
N THR A 261 -0.61 13.03 14.83
CA THR A 261 -1.60 14.01 15.24
C THR A 261 -2.29 14.75 14.09
N TYR A 262 -1.80 14.64 12.87
CA TYR A 262 -2.38 15.30 11.70
C TYR A 262 -3.26 14.39 10.84
N TYR A 263 -3.54 13.19 11.31
CA TYR A 263 -4.51 12.33 10.68
C TYR A 263 -5.89 13.01 10.68
N GLN A 264 -6.47 13.12 9.49
CA GLN A 264 -7.92 13.22 9.40
C GLN A 264 -8.46 11.89 9.88
N ASP A 265 -9.02 11.84 11.03
CA ASP A 265 -9.60 10.69 11.70
C ASP A 265 -9.14 9.32 11.12
N ALA A 266 -8.26 8.65 11.83
CA ALA A 266 -7.67 7.38 11.42
C ALA A 266 -8.72 6.28 11.08
N PHE A 267 -9.97 6.48 11.49
CA PHE A 267 -11.07 5.56 11.23
C PHE A 267 -11.92 5.91 10.01
N MET A 268 -11.70 7.02 9.33
CA MET A 268 -12.53 7.42 8.18
C MET A 268 -12.60 6.32 7.11
N ILE A 269 -11.47 5.78 6.70
CA ILE A 269 -11.44 4.71 5.68
C ILE A 269 -12.04 3.41 6.20
N PRO A 270 -11.71 2.90 7.40
CA PRO A 270 -12.40 1.79 8.03
C PRO A 270 -13.92 1.98 8.13
N ASP A 271 -14.40 3.16 8.49
CA ASP A 271 -15.84 3.44 8.61
C ASP A 271 -16.56 3.34 7.26
N ILE A 272 -15.93 3.82 6.19
CA ILE A 272 -16.45 3.68 4.83
C ILE A 272 -16.54 2.20 4.44
N ILE A 273 -15.45 1.45 4.63
CA ILE A 273 -15.41 0.01 4.32
C ILE A 273 -16.54 -0.72 5.05
N ASP A 274 -16.72 -0.41 6.30
CA ASP A 274 -17.73 -0.96 7.18
C ASP A 274 -19.16 -0.67 6.72
N ALA A 275 -19.45 0.59 6.40
CA ALA A 275 -20.76 0.98 5.92
C ALA A 275 -21.12 0.25 4.64
N ILE A 276 -20.16 0.09 3.70
CA ILE A 276 -20.35 -0.67 2.47
C ILE A 276 -20.55 -2.16 2.79
N GLN A 277 -19.73 -2.73 3.66
CA GLN A 277 -19.78 -4.16 4.01
C GLN A 277 -21.07 -4.54 4.70
N ASN A 278 -21.56 -3.66 5.57
CA ASN A 278 -22.82 -3.87 6.30
C ASN A 278 -24.04 -3.34 5.56
N LYS A 279 -23.87 -2.71 4.38
CA LYS A 279 -24.94 -2.15 3.56
C LYS A 279 -25.79 -1.13 4.34
N THR A 280 -25.14 -0.27 5.10
CA THR A 280 -25.80 0.74 5.93
C THR A 280 -25.63 2.15 5.34
N PRO A 281 -26.61 3.04 5.49
CA PRO A 281 -26.41 4.45 5.22
C PRO A 281 -25.29 5.01 6.09
N MET A 282 -24.53 5.95 5.52
CA MET A 282 -23.46 6.66 6.22
C MET A 282 -23.65 8.16 6.05
N GLU A 283 -23.73 8.88 7.16
CA GLU A 283 -23.68 10.32 7.21
C GLU A 283 -22.66 10.73 8.29
N ALA A 284 -21.52 11.26 7.85
CA ALA A 284 -20.39 11.56 8.74
C ALA A 284 -19.59 12.77 8.25
N GLU A 285 -18.95 13.46 9.18
CA GLU A 285 -17.98 14.53 8.92
C GLU A 285 -16.69 14.22 9.66
N TYR A 286 -15.58 14.24 8.92
CA TYR A 286 -14.23 14.05 9.45
C TYR A 286 -13.42 15.32 9.28
N LYS A 287 -12.73 15.72 10.33
CA LYS A 287 -11.95 16.97 10.37
C LYS A 287 -10.49 16.64 10.62
N ASP A 288 -9.59 17.41 10.02
CA ASP A 288 -8.21 17.39 10.45
C ASP A 288 -8.09 18.04 11.85
N LYS A 289 -7.01 17.77 12.58
CA LYS A 289 -6.80 18.35 13.92
C LYS A 289 -6.72 19.88 13.92
N ALA A 290 -6.30 20.49 12.81
CA ALA A 290 -6.25 21.93 12.66
C ALA A 290 -7.64 22.53 12.37
N GLY A 291 -8.65 21.69 12.11
CA GLY A 291 -9.99 22.11 11.74
C GLY A 291 -10.07 22.85 10.40
N LYS A 292 -9.02 22.75 9.59
CA LYS A 292 -8.92 23.45 8.30
C LYS A 292 -9.56 22.68 7.17
N ARG A 293 -9.66 21.37 7.30
CA ARG A 293 -10.14 20.47 6.24
C ARG A 293 -11.22 19.57 6.75
N HIS A 294 -12.27 19.43 5.95
CA HIS A 294 -13.46 18.68 6.29
C HIS A 294 -13.78 17.73 5.16
N ILE A 295 -13.94 16.47 5.48
CA ILE A 295 -14.50 15.46 4.60
C ILE A 295 -15.93 15.17 5.04
N ARG A 296 -16.87 15.30 4.14
CA ARG A 296 -18.28 15.01 4.39
C ARG A 296 -18.72 13.83 3.55
N ILE A 297 -19.30 12.86 4.19
CA ILE A 297 -19.81 11.66 3.54
C ILE A 297 -21.29 11.60 3.81
N LYS A 298 -22.06 11.51 2.72
CA LYS A 298 -23.48 11.23 2.78
C LYS A 298 -23.83 10.26 1.66
N ARG A 299 -23.91 8.98 2.01
CA ARG A 299 -24.11 7.89 1.06
C ARG A 299 -25.07 6.84 1.64
N ASP A 300 -25.85 6.20 0.78
CA ASP A 300 -26.70 5.07 1.13
C ASP A 300 -26.16 3.80 0.44
N PHE A 301 -25.67 2.87 1.24
CA PHE A 301 -25.12 1.61 0.77
C PHE A 301 -26.11 0.44 0.88
N SER A 302 -27.37 0.68 1.22
CA SER A 302 -28.38 -0.38 1.43
C SER A 302 -28.60 -1.30 0.23
N LYS A 303 -28.26 -0.84 -0.99
CA LYS A 303 -28.47 -1.58 -2.25
C LYS A 303 -27.18 -2.12 -2.87
N VAL A 304 -26.01 -1.91 -2.25
CA VAL A 304 -24.75 -2.44 -2.78
C VAL A 304 -24.69 -3.95 -2.66
N LYS A 305 -23.91 -4.60 -3.54
CA LYS A 305 -23.64 -6.03 -3.44
C LYS A 305 -22.65 -6.35 -2.31
N ASP A 306 -22.39 -7.63 -2.08
CA ASP A 306 -21.48 -8.05 -1.04
C ASP A 306 -20.05 -7.59 -1.33
N LEU A 307 -19.46 -6.87 -0.39
CA LEU A 307 -18.06 -6.48 -0.45
C LEU A 307 -17.18 -7.66 -0.03
N LYS A 308 -16.25 -8.02 -0.91
CA LYS A 308 -15.22 -9.04 -0.63
C LYS A 308 -13.91 -8.37 -0.23
N TYR A 309 -13.93 -7.70 0.90
CA TYR A 309 -12.73 -7.03 1.43
C TYR A 309 -11.77 -8.05 2.02
N VAL A 310 -10.50 -7.96 1.65
CA VAL A 310 -9.45 -8.91 2.05
C VAL A 310 -8.59 -8.34 3.17
N CYS A 311 -7.87 -7.26 2.89
CA CYS A 311 -6.98 -6.62 3.85
C CYS A 311 -6.54 -5.23 3.37
N HIS A 312 -5.80 -4.57 4.26
CA HIS A 312 -5.02 -3.37 3.97
C HIS A 312 -3.53 -3.68 4.03
N LEU A 313 -2.75 -3.13 3.08
CA LEU A 313 -1.30 -3.21 3.07
C LEU A 313 -0.72 -1.82 3.29
N PHE A 314 0.27 -1.71 4.17
CA PHE A 314 0.86 -0.44 4.55
C PHE A 314 2.35 -0.58 4.91
N GLY A 315 3.05 0.54 5.03
CA GLY A 315 4.45 0.66 5.42
C GLY A 315 4.63 1.51 6.68
N HIS A 316 5.60 2.43 6.65
CA HIS A 316 5.84 3.49 7.63
C HIS A 316 6.46 3.07 8.97
N ILE A 317 6.09 1.94 9.50
CA ILE A 317 6.50 1.54 10.87
C ILE A 317 7.72 0.63 10.91
N HIS A 318 8.33 0.35 9.76
CA HIS A 318 9.51 -0.51 9.62
C HIS A 318 9.38 -1.85 10.38
N SER A 319 8.19 -2.43 10.42
CA SER A 319 7.91 -3.65 11.18
C SER A 319 7.25 -4.72 10.31
N LYS A 320 7.63 -5.98 10.53
CA LYS A 320 7.05 -7.15 9.84
C LYS A 320 5.95 -7.75 10.70
N ASN A 321 4.76 -7.26 10.58
CA ASN A 321 3.68 -7.80 11.38
C ASN A 321 2.38 -7.87 10.57
N ALA A 322 1.51 -8.78 10.94
CA ALA A 322 0.14 -8.79 10.50
C ALA A 322 -0.74 -8.40 11.68
N TYR A 323 -1.57 -7.40 11.49
CA TYR A 323 -2.40 -6.86 12.56
C TYR A 323 -3.88 -7.01 12.23
N GLN A 324 -4.66 -7.00 13.28
CA GLN A 324 -6.06 -6.64 13.19
C GLN A 324 -6.25 -5.26 13.82
N CYS A 325 -6.52 -4.26 13.01
CA CYS A 325 -6.96 -2.98 13.50
C CYS A 325 -8.34 -3.17 14.17
N GLN A 326 -8.49 -2.64 15.36
CA GLN A 326 -9.74 -2.71 16.10
C GLN A 326 -10.22 -1.30 16.40
N LYS A 327 -11.52 -1.03 16.20
CA LYS A 327 -12.10 0.22 16.65
C LYS A 327 -12.00 0.35 18.17
N SER A 328 -11.88 1.57 18.65
CA SER A 328 -11.76 1.89 20.08
C SER A 328 -12.91 1.36 20.93
N ASP A 329 -14.10 1.17 20.33
CA ASP A 329 -15.27 0.53 20.97
C ASP A 329 -15.23 -1.00 20.96
N GLY A 330 -14.19 -1.60 20.39
CA GLY A 330 -14.03 -3.05 20.30
C GLY A 330 -14.90 -3.75 19.27
N SER A 331 -15.73 -3.03 18.54
CA SER A 331 -16.81 -3.62 17.72
C SER A 331 -16.34 -4.25 16.42
N LYS A 332 -15.18 -3.86 15.87
CA LYS A 332 -14.74 -4.30 14.56
C LYS A 332 -13.24 -4.47 14.44
N LYS A 333 -12.87 -5.48 13.64
CA LYS A 333 -11.49 -5.85 13.36
C LYS A 333 -11.26 -5.88 11.86
N TYR A 334 -10.20 -5.22 11.41
CA TYR A 334 -9.74 -5.25 10.04
C TYR A 334 -8.39 -5.95 9.95
N ASN A 335 -8.19 -6.77 8.92
CA ASN A 335 -6.89 -7.37 8.62
C ASN A 335 -5.99 -6.33 7.94
N MET A 336 -4.80 -6.15 8.49
CA MET A 336 -3.76 -5.29 7.94
C MET A 336 -2.47 -6.07 7.78
#